data_4758d750a21b0709e23037b0ffe9dd72
#
_entry.id   4758d750a21b0709e23037b0ffe9dd72
#
_cell.length_a   1.000
_cell.length_b   1.000
_cell.length_c   1.000
_cell.angle_alpha   90.00
_cell.angle_beta   90.00
_cell.angle_gamma   90.00
#
_symmetry.space_group_name_H-M   'P 1'
#
loop_
_entity.id
_entity.type
_entity.pdbx_description
1 polymer ?
#
loop_
_entity_poly.entity_id
_entity_poly.type
_entity_poly.pdbx_seq_one_letter_code
_entity_poly.pdbx_strand_id
1 'polypeptide(L)'
;EVGALLADWLLRRGVRGTYAASLVSGSLMHALATAHGVRTAETPTGFKWIVRAGTDADPLVYGYEEALGYAVAPDVVRDKDGISAALAVALLAAELKASGRTLTDRLDELAREHGLFATGQLSVRVEDLALIADAMARLRAAPPAALLGRPVEPADLAEADPPVDAVRLLGDRVRVIVRPSGTDPKLKAYLETVVP
;
A
#
# COMPACT_ATOMS: atom_id res chain seq x y z
N GLU A 1 3.43 -7.42 -4.10
CA GLU A 1 2.62 -8.38 -4.88
C GLU A 1 1.68 -9.20 -3.99
N VAL A 2 2.17 -9.80 -2.86
CA VAL A 2 1.37 -10.68 -2.00
C VAL A 2 0.11 -9.98 -1.47
N GLY A 3 0.22 -8.71 -1.06
CA GLY A 3 -0.93 -7.93 -0.60
C GLY A 3 -2.02 -7.80 -1.65
N ALA A 4 -1.66 -7.57 -2.91
CA ALA A 4 -2.62 -7.49 -4.02
C ALA A 4 -3.22 -8.87 -4.37
N LEU A 5 -2.40 -9.93 -4.38
CA LEU A 5 -2.87 -11.30 -4.63
C LEU A 5 -3.89 -11.76 -3.59
N LEU A 6 -3.66 -11.49 -2.31
CA LEU A 6 -4.60 -11.81 -1.24
C LEU A 6 -5.90 -10.99 -1.36
N ALA A 7 -5.78 -9.69 -1.67
CA ALA A 7 -6.96 -8.86 -1.93
C ALA A 7 -7.79 -9.39 -3.10
N ASP A 8 -7.16 -9.67 -4.24
CA ASP A 8 -7.81 -10.26 -5.41
C ASP A 8 -8.51 -11.59 -5.08
N TRP A 9 -7.83 -12.46 -4.35
CA TRP A 9 -8.38 -13.75 -3.96
C TRP A 9 -9.64 -13.61 -3.11
N LEU A 10 -9.64 -12.71 -2.12
CA LEU A 10 -10.81 -12.43 -1.28
C LEU A 10 -11.94 -11.78 -2.08
N LEU A 11 -11.63 -10.81 -2.96
CA LEU A 11 -12.60 -10.14 -3.82
C LEU A 11 -13.31 -11.12 -4.76
N ARG A 12 -12.56 -12.03 -5.40
CA ARG A 12 -13.13 -13.09 -6.26
C ARG A 12 -14.00 -14.08 -5.50
N ARG A 13 -13.76 -14.28 -4.21
CA ARG A 13 -14.59 -15.08 -3.30
C ARG A 13 -15.81 -14.32 -2.78
N GLY A 14 -16.02 -13.09 -3.21
CA GLY A 14 -17.17 -12.28 -2.82
C GLY A 14 -17.09 -11.68 -1.42
N VAL A 15 -15.90 -11.59 -0.82
CA VAL A 15 -15.74 -10.96 0.49
C VAL A 15 -15.96 -9.46 0.35
N ARG A 16 -16.99 -8.93 1.04
CA ARG A 16 -17.43 -7.55 0.97
C ARG A 16 -17.13 -6.83 2.28
N GLY A 17 -16.75 -5.55 2.19
CA GLY A 17 -16.40 -4.68 3.31
C GLY A 17 -15.25 -3.75 2.94
N THR A 18 -14.53 -3.26 3.93
CA THR A 18 -13.39 -2.34 3.73
C THR A 18 -12.10 -3.11 3.48
N TYR A 19 -11.41 -2.76 2.41
CA TYR A 19 -10.04 -3.16 2.08
C TYR A 19 -9.11 -1.99 2.39
N ALA A 20 -8.17 -2.16 3.31
CA ALA A 20 -7.31 -1.09 3.79
C ALA A 20 -5.83 -1.36 3.53
N ALA A 21 -5.08 -0.31 3.22
CA ALA A 21 -3.62 -0.38 3.14
C ALA A 21 -2.98 0.88 3.72
N SER A 22 -1.72 0.77 4.11
CA SER A 22 -0.96 1.96 4.50
C SER A 22 -0.71 2.86 3.28
N LEU A 23 -0.65 4.15 3.50
CA LEU A 23 -0.43 5.16 2.45
C LEU A 23 0.84 4.93 1.62
N VAL A 24 1.82 4.20 2.16
CA VAL A 24 3.09 3.87 1.49
C VAL A 24 3.04 2.55 0.73
N SER A 25 1.98 1.76 0.88
CA SER A 25 1.77 0.52 0.13
C SER A 25 1.39 0.81 -1.33
N GLY A 26 1.63 -0.14 -2.23
CA GLY A 26 1.24 -0.01 -3.64
C GLY A 26 -0.28 0.09 -3.82
N SER A 27 -0.71 0.85 -4.83
CA SER A 27 -2.13 1.20 -5.04
C SER A 27 -2.93 0.14 -5.82
N LEU A 28 -2.33 -0.98 -6.27
CA LEU A 28 -3.04 -2.03 -7.00
C LEU A 28 -4.24 -2.57 -6.22
N MET A 29 -4.11 -2.77 -4.90
CA MET A 29 -5.24 -3.23 -4.06
C MET A 29 -6.44 -2.27 -4.15
N HIS A 30 -6.20 -0.96 -4.15
CA HIS A 30 -7.26 0.03 -4.29
C HIS A 30 -7.94 -0.04 -5.67
N ALA A 31 -7.17 -0.24 -6.74
CA ALA A 31 -7.71 -0.43 -8.09
C ALA A 31 -8.59 -1.68 -8.16
N LEU A 32 -8.13 -2.81 -7.61
CA LEU A 32 -8.89 -4.07 -7.53
C LEU A 32 -10.20 -3.89 -6.76
N ALA A 33 -10.14 -3.34 -5.57
CA ALA A 33 -11.31 -3.14 -4.71
C ALA A 33 -12.33 -2.18 -5.37
N THR A 34 -11.86 -1.11 -6.01
CA THR A 34 -12.70 -0.19 -6.77
C THR A 34 -13.40 -0.89 -7.94
N ALA A 35 -12.68 -1.71 -8.70
CA ALA A 35 -13.25 -2.49 -9.81
C ALA A 35 -14.35 -3.48 -9.33
N HIS A 36 -14.22 -3.99 -8.11
CA HIS A 36 -15.23 -4.84 -7.47
C HIS A 36 -16.35 -4.07 -6.73
N GLY A 37 -16.31 -2.73 -6.72
CA GLY A 37 -17.31 -1.90 -6.07
C GLY A 37 -17.36 -2.05 -4.55
N VAL A 38 -16.20 -2.28 -3.91
CA VAL A 38 -16.07 -2.36 -2.47
C VAL A 38 -15.29 -1.16 -1.92
N ARG A 39 -15.50 -0.85 -0.65
CA ARG A 39 -14.87 0.28 0.02
C ARG A 39 -13.36 0.06 0.18
N THR A 40 -12.59 1.11 -0.06
CA THR A 40 -11.15 1.15 0.24
C THR A 40 -10.83 2.20 1.28
N ALA A 41 -9.72 2.00 2.00
CA ALA A 41 -9.18 2.99 2.92
C ALA A 41 -7.66 3.05 2.83
N GLU A 42 -7.11 4.24 2.67
CA GLU A 42 -5.69 4.53 2.85
C GLU A 42 -5.48 5.03 4.28
N THR A 43 -4.49 4.52 4.99
CA THR A 43 -4.23 4.85 6.39
C THR A 43 -2.79 5.33 6.60
N PRO A 44 -2.52 6.05 7.68
CA PRO A 44 -1.15 6.23 8.14
C PRO A 44 -0.41 4.90 8.30
N THR A 45 0.92 4.94 8.30
CA THR A 45 1.74 3.76 8.59
C THR A 45 1.54 3.30 10.04
N GLY A 46 1.50 2.00 10.21
CA GLY A 46 1.26 1.35 11.51
C GLY A 46 -0.07 0.61 11.51
N PHE A 47 0.01 -0.68 11.80
CA PHE A 47 -1.11 -1.60 11.62
C PHE A 47 -2.33 -1.27 12.48
N LYS A 48 -2.12 -0.57 13.62
CA LYS A 48 -3.20 -0.03 14.46
C LYS A 48 -4.20 0.87 13.71
N TRP A 49 -3.75 1.52 12.63
CA TRP A 49 -4.63 2.35 11.80
C TRP A 49 -5.41 1.50 10.80
N ILE A 50 -4.73 0.52 10.19
CA ILE A 50 -5.33 -0.42 9.23
C ILE A 50 -6.49 -1.17 9.87
N VAL A 51 -6.31 -1.74 11.07
CA VAL A 51 -7.36 -2.52 11.74
C VAL A 51 -8.55 -1.68 12.24
N ARG A 52 -8.47 -0.36 12.14
CA ARG A 52 -9.54 0.58 12.50
C ARG A 52 -10.17 1.25 11.28
N ALA A 53 -9.75 0.90 10.07
CA ALA A 53 -10.19 1.58 8.85
C ALA A 53 -11.63 1.22 8.41
N GLY A 54 -12.21 0.17 8.97
CA GLY A 54 -13.60 -0.21 8.74
C GLY A 54 -14.60 0.72 9.44
N THR A 55 -15.86 0.63 9.02
CA THR A 55 -17.02 1.25 9.69
C THR A 55 -18.01 0.17 10.10
N ASP A 56 -19.06 0.53 10.86
CA ASP A 56 -20.12 -0.43 11.22
C ASP A 56 -20.86 -0.96 9.98
N ALA A 57 -21.06 -0.10 8.96
CA ALA A 57 -21.71 -0.49 7.71
C ALA A 57 -20.77 -1.30 6.79
N ASP A 58 -19.49 -0.97 6.78
CA ASP A 58 -18.46 -1.61 5.96
C ASP A 58 -17.28 -2.02 6.86
N PRO A 59 -17.38 -3.13 7.60
CA PRO A 59 -16.31 -3.58 8.49
C PRO A 59 -15.03 -3.88 7.72
N LEU A 60 -13.88 -3.77 8.38
CA LEU A 60 -12.62 -4.21 7.80
C LEU A 60 -12.69 -5.71 7.52
N VAL A 61 -12.41 -6.12 6.30
CA VAL A 61 -12.33 -7.54 5.88
C VAL A 61 -10.94 -7.93 5.42
N TYR A 62 -10.14 -6.95 5.02
CA TYR A 62 -8.75 -7.15 4.60
C TYR A 62 -7.93 -5.90 4.83
N GLY A 63 -6.69 -6.10 5.28
CA GLY A 63 -5.73 -5.01 5.41
C GLY A 63 -4.30 -5.48 5.25
N TYR A 64 -3.43 -4.61 4.68
CA TYR A 64 -2.02 -4.91 4.59
C TYR A 64 -1.13 -3.66 4.64
N GLU A 65 0.13 -3.87 4.99
CA GLU A 65 1.22 -2.91 4.79
C GLU A 65 2.36 -3.57 4.01
N GLU A 66 3.09 -2.78 3.21
CA GLU A 66 4.18 -3.27 2.35
C GLU A 66 5.31 -3.94 3.15
N ALA A 67 5.45 -3.60 4.43
CA ALA A 67 6.42 -4.18 5.35
C ALA A 67 5.99 -5.57 5.88
N LEU A 68 5.34 -6.40 5.03
CA LEU A 68 4.95 -7.79 5.27
C LEU A 68 3.92 -7.96 6.42
N GLY A 69 2.98 -7.03 6.55
CA GLY A 69 1.88 -7.13 7.50
C GLY A 69 0.56 -7.40 6.80
N TYR A 70 -0.18 -8.46 7.19
CA TYR A 70 -1.47 -8.83 6.60
C TYR A 70 -2.50 -9.15 7.67
N ALA A 71 -3.73 -8.66 7.51
CA ALA A 71 -4.91 -9.08 8.23
C ALA A 71 -5.91 -9.65 7.22
N VAL A 72 -6.02 -10.96 7.14
CA VAL A 72 -6.91 -11.69 6.21
C VAL A 72 -8.17 -12.19 6.91
N ALA A 73 -8.20 -12.17 8.23
CA ALA A 73 -9.34 -12.51 9.08
C ALA A 73 -9.37 -11.55 10.29
N PRO A 74 -9.65 -10.25 10.07
CA PRO A 74 -9.57 -9.23 11.14
C PRO A 74 -10.65 -9.37 12.20
N ASP A 75 -11.67 -10.17 11.99
CA ASP A 75 -12.67 -10.59 12.97
C ASP A 75 -12.10 -11.58 13.99
N VAL A 76 -11.07 -12.34 13.64
CA VAL A 76 -10.37 -13.29 14.52
C VAL A 76 -9.15 -12.64 15.16
N VAL A 77 -8.30 -11.97 14.35
CA VAL A 77 -7.08 -11.30 14.83
C VAL A 77 -7.06 -9.86 14.31
N ARG A 78 -7.25 -8.90 15.22
CA ARG A 78 -7.23 -7.44 14.91
C ARG A 78 -5.81 -6.89 14.92
N ASP A 79 -4.90 -7.56 14.25
CA ASP A 79 -3.52 -7.15 14.00
C ASP A 79 -2.98 -7.93 12.79
N LYS A 80 -1.68 -7.75 12.51
CA LYS A 80 -0.93 -8.59 11.56
C LYS A 80 -0.95 -10.04 12.03
N ASP A 81 -1.40 -10.93 11.16
CA ASP A 81 -1.37 -12.37 11.43
C ASP A 81 -0.71 -13.12 10.28
N GLY A 82 0.55 -13.51 10.50
CA GLY A 82 1.32 -14.26 9.53
C GLY A 82 0.83 -15.70 9.35
N ILE A 83 0.16 -16.28 10.35
CA ILE A 83 -0.34 -17.66 10.29
C ILE A 83 -1.52 -17.75 9.34
N SER A 84 -2.54 -16.91 9.54
CA SER A 84 -3.70 -16.87 8.63
C SER A 84 -3.32 -16.40 7.23
N ALA A 85 -2.38 -15.44 7.12
CA ALA A 85 -1.88 -15.00 5.83
C ALA A 85 -1.14 -16.12 5.07
N ALA A 86 -0.28 -16.91 5.76
CA ALA A 86 0.40 -18.05 5.15
C ALA A 86 -0.61 -19.12 4.67
N LEU A 87 -1.62 -19.41 5.48
CA LEU A 87 -2.70 -20.33 5.09
C LEU A 87 -3.46 -19.80 3.86
N ALA A 88 -3.81 -18.52 3.83
CA ALA A 88 -4.50 -17.90 2.71
C ALA A 88 -3.68 -17.95 1.41
N VAL A 89 -2.36 -17.68 1.48
CA VAL A 89 -1.45 -17.82 0.32
C VAL A 89 -1.37 -19.27 -0.14
N ALA A 90 -1.29 -20.23 0.78
CA ALA A 90 -1.25 -21.66 0.45
C ALA A 90 -2.55 -22.13 -0.26
N LEU A 91 -3.71 -21.67 0.22
CA LEU A 91 -5.01 -21.96 -0.41
C LEU A 91 -5.09 -21.34 -1.81
N LEU A 92 -4.72 -20.07 -1.96
CA LEU A 92 -4.66 -19.41 -3.26
C LEU A 92 -3.73 -20.16 -4.23
N ALA A 93 -2.54 -20.54 -3.78
CA ALA A 93 -1.59 -21.29 -4.62
C ALA A 93 -2.14 -22.67 -5.02
N ALA A 94 -2.84 -23.36 -4.12
CA ALA A 94 -3.48 -24.64 -4.40
C ALA A 94 -4.61 -24.50 -5.42
N GLU A 95 -5.47 -23.48 -5.30
CA GLU A 95 -6.54 -23.19 -6.27
C GLU A 95 -5.97 -22.89 -7.67
N LEU A 96 -4.92 -22.07 -7.74
CA LEU A 96 -4.26 -21.77 -9.01
C LEU A 96 -3.63 -23.02 -9.63
N LYS A 97 -2.90 -23.80 -8.82
CA LYS A 97 -2.30 -25.06 -9.26
C LYS A 97 -3.33 -26.07 -9.80
N ALA A 98 -4.49 -26.16 -9.18
CA ALA A 98 -5.57 -27.04 -9.64
C ALA A 98 -6.09 -26.63 -11.03
N SER A 99 -5.94 -25.36 -11.42
CA SER A 99 -6.24 -24.86 -12.77
C SER A 99 -5.02 -24.75 -13.69
N GLY A 100 -3.89 -25.37 -13.34
CA GLY A 100 -2.65 -25.34 -14.11
C GLY A 100 -1.92 -23.98 -14.11
N ARG A 101 -2.15 -23.15 -13.10
CA ARG A 101 -1.65 -21.78 -13.00
C ARG A 101 -0.75 -21.59 -11.78
N THR A 102 0.01 -20.54 -11.79
CA THR A 102 0.89 -20.11 -10.68
C THR A 102 0.47 -18.76 -10.12
N LEU A 103 1.06 -18.37 -8.98
CA LEU A 103 0.91 -17.00 -8.43
C LEU A 103 1.42 -15.93 -9.41
N THR A 104 2.49 -16.23 -10.15
CA THR A 104 3.06 -15.33 -11.16
C THR A 104 2.10 -15.15 -12.32
N ASP A 105 1.47 -16.22 -12.81
CA ASP A 105 0.46 -16.13 -13.86
C ASP A 105 -0.71 -15.21 -13.45
N ARG A 106 -1.14 -15.29 -12.16
CA ARG A 106 -2.18 -14.40 -11.67
C ARG A 106 -1.72 -12.94 -11.58
N LEU A 107 -0.47 -12.69 -11.18
CA LEU A 107 0.10 -11.33 -11.20
C LEU A 107 0.14 -10.76 -12.64
N ASP A 108 0.54 -11.57 -13.60
CA ASP A 108 0.56 -11.19 -15.02
C ASP A 108 -0.83 -10.87 -15.56
N GLU A 109 -1.85 -11.62 -15.13
CA GLU A 109 -3.24 -11.33 -15.47
C GLU A 109 -3.69 -10.01 -14.86
N LEU A 110 -3.44 -9.79 -13.57
CA LEU A 110 -3.77 -8.53 -12.89
C LEU A 110 -3.09 -7.34 -13.58
N ALA A 111 -1.84 -7.49 -14.02
CA ALA A 111 -1.15 -6.46 -14.77
C ALA A 111 -1.79 -6.17 -16.12
N ARG A 112 -2.31 -7.18 -16.84
CA ARG A 112 -3.04 -6.99 -18.10
C ARG A 112 -4.42 -6.38 -17.90
N GLU A 113 -5.10 -6.71 -16.80
CA GLU A 113 -6.46 -6.25 -16.49
C GLU A 113 -6.48 -4.81 -15.93
N HIS A 114 -5.48 -4.45 -15.12
CA HIS A 114 -5.48 -3.21 -14.34
C HIS A 114 -4.27 -2.31 -14.59
N GLY A 115 -3.29 -2.75 -15.37
CA GLY A 115 -2.00 -2.11 -15.54
C GLY A 115 -0.93 -2.67 -14.59
N LEU A 116 0.34 -2.49 -14.94
CA LEU A 116 1.48 -2.91 -14.12
C LEU A 116 1.80 -1.82 -13.08
N PHE A 117 1.52 -2.11 -11.83
CA PHE A 117 1.87 -1.27 -10.68
C PHE A 117 3.28 -1.63 -10.20
N ALA A 118 4.28 -0.93 -10.73
CA ALA A 118 5.67 -1.13 -10.35
C ALA A 118 6.01 -0.28 -9.12
N THR A 119 6.38 -0.94 -8.03
CA THR A 119 6.73 -0.30 -6.75
C THR A 119 8.20 -0.44 -6.42
N GLY A 120 8.75 0.53 -5.72
CA GLY A 120 10.12 0.51 -5.23
C GLY A 120 10.28 1.33 -3.97
N GLN A 121 11.37 1.12 -3.26
CA GLN A 121 11.71 1.87 -2.06
C GLN A 121 13.17 2.28 -2.07
N LEU A 122 13.41 3.55 -1.80
CA LEU A 122 14.74 4.08 -1.47
C LEU A 122 14.80 4.37 0.03
N SER A 123 15.84 3.88 0.70
CA SER A 123 16.10 4.15 2.12
C SER A 123 17.49 4.71 2.28
N VAL A 124 17.59 5.91 2.84
CA VAL A 124 18.86 6.57 3.14
C VAL A 124 19.05 6.58 4.65
N ARG A 125 20.04 5.86 5.14
CA ARG A 125 20.44 5.87 6.55
C ARG A 125 21.38 7.05 6.78
N VAL A 126 21.20 7.75 7.89
CA VAL A 126 22.05 8.86 8.32
C VAL A 126 22.55 8.61 9.72
N GLU A 127 23.70 9.20 10.07
CA GLU A 127 24.24 9.21 11.44
C GLU A 127 23.67 10.35 12.27
N ASP A 128 23.45 11.51 11.63
CA ASP A 128 22.86 12.70 12.25
C ASP A 128 21.38 12.84 11.83
N LEU A 129 20.48 12.75 12.81
CA LEU A 129 19.03 12.90 12.60
C LEU A 129 18.65 14.30 12.10
N ALA A 130 19.45 15.34 12.37
CA ALA A 130 19.20 16.68 11.86
C ALA A 130 19.18 16.72 10.31
N LEU A 131 19.94 15.84 9.65
CA LEU A 131 19.94 15.70 8.20
C LEU A 131 18.57 15.28 7.64
N ILE A 132 17.83 14.47 8.39
CA ILE A 132 16.46 14.04 7.97
C ILE A 132 15.51 15.23 8.08
N ALA A 133 15.55 15.96 9.20
CA ALA A 133 14.68 17.12 9.41
C ALA A 133 14.96 18.21 8.36
N ASP A 134 16.23 18.48 8.07
CA ASP A 134 16.65 19.44 7.04
C ASP A 134 16.22 18.98 5.62
N ALA A 135 16.38 17.71 5.29
CA ALA A 135 15.92 17.17 4.01
C ALA A 135 14.39 17.30 3.83
N MET A 136 13.62 17.00 4.87
CA MET A 136 12.16 17.16 4.83
C MET A 136 11.76 18.63 4.74
N ALA A 137 12.43 19.53 5.45
CA ALA A 137 12.18 20.97 5.37
C ALA A 137 12.45 21.52 3.95
N ARG A 138 13.58 21.12 3.35
CA ARG A 138 13.89 21.49 1.95
C ARG A 138 12.89 20.94 0.94
N LEU A 139 12.46 19.68 1.10
CA LEU A 139 11.45 19.09 0.22
C LEU A 139 10.12 19.83 0.31
N ARG A 140 9.70 20.26 1.51
CA ARG A 140 8.49 21.05 1.73
C ARG A 140 8.60 22.46 1.12
N ALA A 141 9.76 23.11 1.29
CA ALA A 141 9.97 24.46 0.78
C ALA A 141 10.06 24.53 -0.74
N ALA A 142 10.59 23.51 -1.38
CA ALA A 142 10.80 23.45 -2.84
C ALA A 142 10.56 22.04 -3.38
N PRO A 143 9.30 21.55 -3.39
CA PRO A 143 8.98 20.25 -3.93
C PRO A 143 9.23 20.23 -5.46
N PRO A 144 9.66 19.09 -6.03
CA PRO A 144 9.78 18.97 -7.48
C PRO A 144 8.43 19.16 -8.15
N ALA A 145 8.42 19.95 -9.24
CA ALA A 145 7.21 20.19 -10.04
C ALA A 145 6.92 19.05 -11.03
N ALA A 146 7.89 18.17 -11.28
CA ALA A 146 7.72 17.04 -12.20
C ALA A 146 8.59 15.85 -11.79
N LEU A 147 8.13 14.65 -12.09
CA LEU A 147 8.86 13.39 -11.99
C LEU A 147 8.80 12.65 -13.32
N LEU A 148 9.93 12.12 -13.80
CA LEU A 148 10.03 11.42 -15.09
C LEU A 148 9.44 12.25 -16.25
N GLY A 149 9.62 13.58 -16.22
CA GLY A 149 9.09 14.50 -17.22
C GLY A 149 7.57 14.74 -17.13
N ARG A 150 6.89 14.23 -16.12
CA ARG A 150 5.44 14.41 -15.89
C ARG A 150 5.21 15.36 -14.72
N PRO A 151 4.26 16.30 -14.81
CA PRO A 151 3.92 17.16 -13.69
C PRO A 151 3.42 16.35 -12.49
N VAL A 152 3.77 16.82 -11.30
CA VAL A 152 3.27 16.25 -10.03
C VAL A 152 2.74 17.35 -9.12
N GLU A 153 1.74 16.98 -8.34
CA GLU A 153 1.15 17.82 -7.30
C GLU A 153 1.73 17.41 -5.93
N PRO A 154 2.43 18.31 -5.25
CA PRO A 154 2.92 18.06 -3.90
C PRO A 154 1.81 18.23 -2.87
N ALA A 155 1.79 17.37 -1.86
CA ALA A 155 0.94 17.50 -0.69
C ALA A 155 1.75 17.22 0.58
N ASP A 156 1.76 18.15 1.54
CA ASP A 156 2.29 17.89 2.87
C ASP A 156 1.24 17.17 3.71
N LEU A 157 1.51 15.93 4.04
CA LEU A 157 0.58 15.11 4.82
C LEU A 157 0.60 15.44 6.33
N ALA A 158 1.45 16.36 6.78
CA ALA A 158 1.38 16.92 8.12
C ALA A 158 0.09 17.73 8.33
N GLU A 159 -0.54 18.21 7.25
CA GLU A 159 -1.82 18.92 7.26
C GLU A 159 -3.05 17.99 7.11
N ALA A 160 -2.83 16.68 6.95
CA ALA A 160 -3.91 15.70 6.81
C ALA A 160 -4.55 15.35 8.17
N ASP A 161 -5.70 14.69 8.13
CA ASP A 161 -6.36 14.14 9.31
C ASP A 161 -6.49 12.61 9.17
N PRO A 162 -5.80 11.83 9.99
CA PRO A 162 -4.78 12.23 10.99
C PRO A 162 -3.48 12.70 10.32
N PRO A 163 -2.70 13.60 10.98
CA PRO A 163 -1.46 14.12 10.42
C PRO A 163 -0.37 13.05 10.31
N VAL A 164 0.40 13.10 9.22
CA VAL A 164 1.52 12.20 8.96
C VAL A 164 2.73 13.03 8.54
N ASP A 165 3.87 12.85 9.19
CA ASP A 165 5.12 13.48 8.75
C ASP A 165 5.61 12.85 7.44
N ALA A 166 5.05 13.30 6.33
CA ALA A 166 5.36 12.84 4.98
C ALA A 166 5.01 13.91 3.93
N VAL A 167 5.71 13.89 2.81
CA VAL A 167 5.36 14.63 1.61
C VAL A 167 4.99 13.63 0.52
N ARG A 168 3.81 13.80 -0.08
CA ARG A 168 3.34 13.04 -1.23
C ARG A 168 3.48 13.87 -2.50
N LEU A 169 4.07 13.28 -3.53
CA LEU A 169 4.12 13.82 -4.89
C LEU A 169 3.27 12.89 -5.76
N LEU A 170 2.17 13.40 -6.29
CA LEU A 170 1.21 12.62 -7.09
C LEU A 170 1.09 13.21 -8.48
N GLY A 171 1.27 12.39 -9.51
CA GLY A 171 1.05 12.74 -10.89
C GLY A 171 0.29 11.66 -11.64
N ASP A 172 0.05 11.88 -12.93
CA ASP A 172 -0.51 10.83 -13.77
C ASP A 172 0.44 9.62 -13.80
N ARG A 173 -0.03 8.49 -13.23
CA ARG A 173 0.69 7.21 -13.18
C ARG A 173 2.04 7.23 -12.44
N VAL A 174 2.28 8.22 -11.60
CA VAL A 174 3.46 8.26 -10.73
C VAL A 174 3.08 8.76 -9.35
N ARG A 175 3.59 8.08 -8.34
CA ARG A 175 3.42 8.47 -6.93
C ARG A 175 4.74 8.29 -6.20
N VAL A 176 5.13 9.31 -5.44
CA VAL A 176 6.27 9.24 -4.51
C VAL A 176 5.81 9.73 -3.15
N ILE A 177 6.15 8.99 -2.11
CA ILE A 177 5.91 9.41 -0.72
C ILE A 177 7.24 9.39 0.01
N VAL A 178 7.65 10.55 0.52
CA VAL A 178 8.89 10.72 1.28
C VAL A 178 8.54 10.95 2.74
N ARG A 179 9.15 10.17 3.64
CA ARG A 179 8.92 10.29 5.08
C ARG A 179 10.12 9.83 5.91
N PRO A 180 10.30 10.37 7.12
CA PRO A 180 11.19 9.77 8.11
C PRO A 180 10.73 8.36 8.51
N SER A 181 11.65 7.47 8.82
CA SER A 181 11.32 6.21 9.49
C SER A 181 10.93 6.46 10.94
N GLY A 182 9.90 5.80 11.43
CA GLY A 182 9.50 5.92 12.85
C GLY A 182 10.38 5.13 13.83
N THR A 183 11.24 4.22 13.33
CA THR A 183 12.01 3.29 14.17
C THR A 183 13.52 3.35 13.94
N ASP A 184 13.95 3.85 12.80
CA ASP A 184 15.35 3.85 12.37
C ASP A 184 15.79 5.27 11.96
N PRO A 185 17.09 5.61 12.05
CA PRO A 185 17.64 6.86 11.52
C PRO A 185 17.73 6.82 9.99
N LYS A 186 16.56 6.79 9.33
CA LYS A 186 16.42 6.68 7.87
C LYS A 186 15.40 7.66 7.33
N LEU A 187 15.70 8.24 6.19
CA LEU A 187 14.72 8.85 5.30
C LEU A 187 14.31 7.81 4.26
N LYS A 188 13.01 7.63 4.04
CA LYS A 188 12.46 6.67 3.09
C LYS A 188 11.68 7.38 2.01
N ALA A 189 11.86 6.95 0.76
CA ALA A 189 11.01 7.31 -0.35
C ALA A 189 10.37 6.04 -0.92
N TYR A 190 9.05 6.03 -0.99
CA TYR A 190 8.25 4.96 -1.58
C TYR A 190 7.82 5.41 -2.96
N LEU A 191 8.12 4.61 -3.94
CA LEU A 191 7.98 4.92 -5.35
C LEU A 191 6.94 4.00 -5.96
N GLU A 192 6.08 4.54 -6.81
CA GLU A 192 5.16 3.77 -7.62
C GLU A 192 5.01 4.40 -9.00
N THR A 193 5.00 3.56 -10.03
CA THR A 193 4.57 3.96 -11.37
C THR A 193 3.61 2.93 -11.92
N VAL A 194 2.61 3.38 -12.69
CA VAL A 194 1.62 2.52 -13.32
C VAL A 194 1.83 2.54 -14.83
N VAL A 195 2.08 1.36 -15.41
CA VAL A 195 2.15 1.17 -16.85
C VAL A 195 0.86 0.51 -17.30
N PRO A 196 0.13 1.10 -18.28
CA PRO A 196 -1.15 0.56 -18.75
C PRO A 196 -1.00 -0.78 -19.42
#